data_d70bc2d0516ca2a70f3db0e61984ad95
#
_entry.id   d70bc2d0516ca2a70f3db0e61984ad95
#
_cell.length_a   1.000
_cell.length_b   1.000
_cell.length_c   1.000
_cell.angle_alpha   90.00
_cell.angle_beta   90.00
_cell.angle_gamma   90.00
#
_symmetry.space_group_name_H-M   'P 1'
#
loop_
_entity.id
_entity.type
_entity.pdbx_description
1 polymer ?
#
loop_
_entity_poly.entity_id
_entity_poly.type
_entity_poly.pdbx_seq_one_letter_code
_entity_poly.pdbx_strand_id
1 'polypeptide(L)'
;MQPKRVGILVFNKVEVLDFCGPFEVFSVTRLDEARRREDPSPFEVVLIAESLEMVVATGGLKVQPDYTIDNVPRLDILVVPGGGEHAPRYMTSACSASSARAPRKWKR
;
A
#
# COMPACT_ATOMS: atom_id res chain seq x y z
N MET A 1 10.30 16.24 10.91
CA MET A 1 9.50 16.11 9.68
C MET A 1 8.65 14.85 9.75
N GLN A 2 7.38 14.99 9.43
CA GLN A 2 6.50 13.83 9.43
C GLN A 2 6.70 13.02 8.15
N PRO A 3 6.79 11.69 8.27
CA PRO A 3 6.93 10.87 7.08
C PRO A 3 5.67 10.91 6.21
N LYS A 4 5.86 10.76 4.92
CA LYS A 4 4.75 10.60 4.00
C LYS A 4 4.23 9.17 4.10
N ARG A 5 2.91 9.03 4.15
CA ARG A 5 2.32 7.69 4.29
C ARG A 5 2.00 7.10 2.92
N VAL A 6 2.55 5.92 2.67
CA VAL A 6 2.34 5.18 1.44
C VAL A 6 1.48 3.98 1.76
N GLY A 7 0.30 3.89 1.16
CA GLY A 7 -0.56 2.73 1.30
C GLY A 7 -0.46 1.84 0.08
N ILE A 8 -0.28 0.55 0.30
CA ILE A 8 -0.23 -0.43 -0.78
C ILE A 8 -1.39 -1.39 -0.60
N LEU A 9 -2.25 -1.48 -1.61
CA LEU A 9 -3.39 -2.41 -1.56
C LEU A 9 -2.89 -3.83 -1.73
N VAL A 10 -3.40 -4.74 -0.90
CA VAL A 10 -3.11 -6.17 -1.04
C VAL A 10 -4.42 -6.94 -1.03
N PHE A 11 -4.44 -8.07 -1.69
CA PHE A 11 -5.62 -8.91 -1.83
C PHE A 11 -5.16 -10.33 -2.17
N ASN A 12 -6.03 -11.31 -2.01
CA ASN A 12 -5.68 -12.68 -2.35
C ASN A 12 -5.28 -12.79 -3.81
N LYS A 13 -4.19 -13.48 -4.07
CA LYS A 13 -3.61 -13.67 -5.40
C LYS A 13 -2.94 -12.41 -5.95
N VAL A 14 -2.66 -11.42 -5.11
CA VAL A 14 -1.90 -10.24 -5.53
C VAL A 14 -0.49 -10.68 -5.99
N GLU A 15 0.01 -10.02 -7.02
CA GLU A 15 1.36 -10.31 -7.51
C GLU A 15 2.40 -9.84 -6.48
N VAL A 16 3.26 -10.77 -6.05
CA VAL A 16 4.19 -10.51 -4.95
C VAL A 16 5.10 -9.34 -5.25
N LEU A 17 5.73 -9.35 -6.40
CA LEU A 17 6.69 -8.30 -6.72
C LEU A 17 6.04 -6.92 -6.81
N ASP A 18 4.79 -6.87 -7.23
CA ASP A 18 4.08 -5.61 -7.43
C ASP A 18 3.79 -4.88 -6.13
N PHE A 19 3.74 -5.57 -5.00
CA PHE A 19 3.58 -4.89 -3.72
C PHE A 19 4.86 -4.94 -2.89
N CYS A 20 5.63 -6.00 -2.97
CA CYS A 20 6.89 -6.11 -2.23
C CYS A 20 7.96 -5.17 -2.79
N GLY A 21 7.99 -4.97 -4.11
CA GLY A 21 8.92 -4.05 -4.73
C GLY A 21 8.77 -2.63 -4.21
N PRO A 22 7.60 -2.03 -4.37
CA PRO A 22 7.38 -0.69 -3.81
C PRO A 22 7.56 -0.64 -2.30
N PHE A 23 7.11 -1.68 -1.58
CA PHE A 23 7.28 -1.74 -0.13
C PHE A 23 8.75 -1.56 0.24
N GLU A 24 9.62 -2.33 -0.40
CA GLU A 24 11.04 -2.24 -0.10
C GLU A 24 11.63 -0.90 -0.50
N VAL A 25 11.33 -0.44 -1.71
CA VAL A 25 11.89 0.82 -2.21
C VAL A 25 11.57 1.98 -1.27
N PHE A 26 10.31 2.11 -0.89
CA PHE A 26 9.92 3.20 0.02
C PHE A 26 10.50 3.00 1.42
N SER A 27 10.55 1.74 1.89
CA SER A 27 11.01 1.47 3.25
C SER A 27 12.50 1.74 3.44
N VAL A 28 13.31 1.50 2.40
CA VAL A 28 14.76 1.66 2.51
C VAL A 28 15.26 3.03 2.04
N THR A 29 14.39 3.87 1.51
CA THR A 29 14.77 5.20 1.07
C THR A 29 15.29 6.02 2.24
N ARG A 30 16.34 6.80 1.98
CA ARG A 30 16.91 7.73 2.97
C ARG A 30 17.20 9.06 2.29
N LEU A 31 16.93 10.13 3.01
CA LEU A 31 17.26 11.47 2.52
C LEU A 31 18.76 11.71 2.54
N ASP A 32 19.44 11.11 3.51
CA ASP A 32 20.89 11.20 3.63
C ASP A 32 21.44 9.79 3.74
N GLU A 33 22.07 9.31 2.68
CA GLU A 33 22.55 7.93 2.62
C GLU A 33 23.63 7.65 3.68
N ALA A 34 24.40 8.66 4.04
CA ALA A 34 25.44 8.51 5.07
C ALA A 34 24.83 8.22 6.44
N ARG A 35 23.55 8.56 6.65
CA ARG A 35 22.86 8.36 7.91
C ARG A 35 21.80 7.25 7.84
N ARG A 36 21.93 6.35 6.88
CA ARG A 36 20.87 5.35 6.65
C ARG A 36 20.58 4.46 7.85
N ARG A 37 21.56 4.24 8.70
CA ARG A 37 21.37 3.40 9.89
C ARG A 37 20.79 4.17 11.07
N GLU A 38 20.86 5.49 11.03
CA GLU A 38 20.42 6.34 12.13
C GLU A 38 19.07 6.96 11.86
N ASP A 39 18.81 7.32 10.61
CA ASP A 39 17.57 8.00 10.24
C ASP A 39 16.57 7.00 9.66
N PRO A 40 15.28 7.13 9.99
CA PRO A 40 14.25 6.30 9.37
C PRO A 40 13.99 6.76 7.94
N SER A 41 13.23 5.95 7.21
CA SER A 41 12.77 6.33 5.89
C SER A 41 11.87 7.57 6.00
N PRO A 42 11.90 8.47 4.99
CA PRO A 42 10.93 9.56 4.92
C PRO A 42 9.53 9.07 4.57
N PHE A 43 9.36 7.78 4.32
CA PHE A 43 8.07 7.18 4.01
C PHE A 43 7.66 6.17 5.08
N GLU A 44 6.40 6.22 5.46
CA GLU A 44 5.77 5.20 6.30
C GLU A 44 4.93 4.34 5.38
N VAL A 45 5.29 3.07 5.21
CA VAL A 45 4.60 2.18 4.29
C VAL A 45 3.65 1.27 5.04
N VAL A 46 2.39 1.26 4.63
CA VAL A 46 1.37 0.41 5.25
C VAL A 46 0.67 -0.43 4.19
N LEU A 47 0.25 -1.62 4.59
CA LEU A 47 -0.50 -2.52 3.72
C LEU A 47 -1.98 -2.41 4.05
N ILE A 48 -2.80 -2.29 3.03
CA ILE A 48 -4.23 -2.06 3.16
C ILE A 48 -4.97 -3.18 2.45
N ALA A 49 -6.00 -3.71 3.09
CA ALA A 49 -6.84 -4.74 2.48
C ALA A 49 -8.30 -4.48 2.80
N GLU A 50 -9.18 -5.28 2.23
CA GLU A 50 -10.61 -5.17 2.49
C GLU A 50 -10.93 -5.50 3.94
N SER A 51 -10.19 -6.45 4.51
CA SER A 51 -10.33 -6.84 5.92
C SER A 51 -8.95 -7.11 6.49
N LEU A 52 -8.89 -7.32 7.81
CA LEU A 52 -7.62 -7.63 8.45
C LEU A 52 -7.27 -9.11 8.41
N GLU A 53 -8.02 -9.91 7.67
CA GLU A 53 -7.68 -11.32 7.50
C GLU A 53 -6.39 -11.47 6.71
N MET A 54 -5.68 -12.55 6.98
CA MET A 54 -4.44 -12.87 6.30
C MET A 54 -4.65 -12.93 4.79
N VAL A 55 -3.83 -12.20 4.04
CA VAL A 55 -3.85 -12.21 2.59
C VAL A 55 -2.86 -13.25 2.09
N VAL A 56 -3.29 -14.06 1.13
CA VAL A 56 -2.42 -15.06 0.50
C VAL A 56 -2.12 -14.61 -0.92
N ALA A 57 -0.90 -14.15 -1.14
CA ALA A 57 -0.47 -13.66 -2.45
C ALA A 57 -0.19 -14.82 -3.40
N THR A 58 0.08 -14.49 -4.65
CA THR A 58 0.46 -15.49 -5.64
C THR A 58 1.66 -16.28 -5.14
N GLY A 59 1.62 -17.59 -5.30
CA GLY A 59 2.70 -18.45 -4.82
C GLY A 59 2.58 -18.86 -3.37
N GLY A 60 1.59 -18.34 -2.66
CA GLY A 60 1.33 -18.75 -1.28
C GLY A 60 1.95 -17.87 -0.21
N LEU A 61 2.55 -16.74 -0.57
CA LEU A 61 3.11 -15.83 0.43
C LEU A 61 1.99 -15.23 1.26
N LYS A 62 2.10 -15.36 2.58
CA LYS A 62 1.09 -14.85 3.51
C LYS A 62 1.49 -13.47 3.99
N VAL A 63 0.54 -12.55 3.94
CA VAL A 63 0.79 -11.15 4.29
C VAL A 63 -0.31 -10.66 5.22
N GLN A 64 0.08 -9.99 6.29
CA GLN A 64 -0.87 -9.43 7.25
C GLN A 64 -1.08 -7.95 6.93
N PRO A 65 -2.31 -7.53 6.59
CA PRO A 65 -2.58 -6.11 6.37
C PRO A 65 -2.44 -5.31 7.65
N ASP A 66 -2.06 -4.05 7.52
CA ASP A 66 -1.98 -3.13 8.65
C ASP A 66 -3.31 -2.45 8.92
N TYR A 67 -4.06 -2.15 7.87
CA TYR A 67 -5.34 -1.42 7.97
C TYR A 67 -6.33 -1.98 6.97
N THR A 68 -7.60 -1.68 7.21
CA THR A 68 -8.63 -1.92 6.21
C THR A 68 -8.82 -0.66 5.38
N ILE A 69 -9.54 -0.79 4.26
CA ILE A 69 -9.85 0.35 3.41
C ILE A 69 -10.62 1.40 4.19
N ASP A 70 -11.46 0.97 5.13
CA ASP A 70 -12.35 1.87 5.86
C ASP A 70 -11.66 2.61 6.99
N ASN A 71 -10.61 2.05 7.59
CA ASN A 71 -9.98 2.66 8.76
C ASN A 71 -8.55 3.12 8.54
N VAL A 72 -8.05 3.09 7.30
CA VAL A 72 -6.70 3.55 7.03
C VAL A 72 -6.59 5.05 7.28
N PRO A 73 -5.50 5.51 7.93
CA PRO A 73 -5.29 6.94 8.09
C PRO A 73 -5.04 7.61 6.74
N ARG A 74 -4.98 8.93 6.75
CA ARG A 74 -4.72 9.69 5.53
C ARG A 74 -3.47 9.18 4.83
N LEU A 75 -3.58 8.98 3.52
CA LEU A 75 -2.48 8.54 2.68
C LEU A 75 -1.99 9.70 1.82
N ASP A 76 -0.68 9.74 1.61
CA ASP A 76 -0.08 10.68 0.66
C ASP A 76 0.10 10.01 -0.70
N ILE A 77 0.35 8.71 -0.70
CA ILE A 77 0.54 7.93 -1.93
C ILE A 77 -0.24 6.63 -1.80
N LEU A 78 -0.90 6.24 -2.86
CA LEU A 78 -1.59 4.95 -2.94
C LEU A 78 -0.98 4.14 -4.08
N VAL A 79 -0.54 2.93 -3.76
CA VAL A 79 -0.01 2.00 -4.76
C VAL A 79 -1.03 0.89 -4.97
N VAL A 80 -1.39 0.67 -6.22
CA VAL A 80 -2.34 -0.38 -6.60
C VAL A 80 -1.59 -1.41 -7.42
N PRO A 81 -1.26 -2.57 -6.83
CA PRO A 81 -0.50 -3.60 -7.55
C PRO A 81 -1.37 -4.36 -8.53
N GLY A 82 -0.74 -5.08 -9.44
CA GLY A 82 -1.42 -5.95 -10.36
C GLY A 82 -1.87 -7.24 -9.70
N GLY A 83 -2.68 -7.97 -10.42
CA GLY A 83 -3.25 -9.24 -9.97
C GLY A 83 -4.27 -9.71 -11.00
N GLY A 84 -4.37 -8.98 -12.08
CA GLY A 84 -5.22 -9.34 -13.19
C GLY A 84 -6.68 -9.54 -12.78
N GLU A 85 -7.22 -10.66 -13.20
CA GLU A 85 -8.61 -10.99 -12.92
C GLU A 85 -8.91 -11.23 -11.44
N HIS A 86 -7.87 -11.35 -10.62
CA HIS A 86 -8.04 -11.56 -9.18
C HIS A 86 -8.18 -10.26 -8.41
N ALA A 87 -7.98 -9.13 -9.07
CA ALA A 87 -8.10 -7.84 -8.41
C ALA A 87 -9.55 -7.64 -7.93
N PRO A 88 -9.75 -7.24 -6.68
CA PRO A 88 -11.10 -7.06 -6.16
C PRO A 88 -11.82 -5.89 -6.83
N ARG A 89 -13.14 -5.98 -6.85
CA ARG A 89 -13.95 -4.93 -7.45
C ARG A 89 -13.79 -3.58 -6.75
N TYR A 90 -13.51 -3.60 -5.44
CA TYR A 90 -13.35 -2.34 -4.73
C TYR A 90 -12.16 -1.54 -5.24
N MET A 91 -11.16 -2.20 -5.80
CA MET A 91 -10.01 -1.50 -6.38
C MET A 91 -10.44 -0.68 -7.59
N THR A 92 -11.29 -1.27 -8.43
CA THR A 92 -11.85 -0.56 -9.57
C THR A 92 -12.70 0.62 -9.10
N SER A 93 -13.53 0.38 -8.09
CA SER A 93 -14.38 1.43 -7.53
C SER A 93 -13.55 2.56 -6.94
N ALA A 94 -12.49 2.23 -6.21
CA ALA A 94 -11.60 3.23 -5.63
C ALA A 94 -10.95 4.08 -6.72
N CYS A 95 -10.48 3.43 -7.78
CA CYS A 95 -9.87 4.15 -8.90
C CYS A 95 -10.88 5.03 -9.61
N SER A 96 -12.09 4.52 -9.82
CA SER A 96 -13.15 5.28 -10.50
C SER A 96 -13.64 6.44 -9.66
N ALA A 97 -13.76 6.25 -8.35
CA ALA A 97 -14.26 7.27 -7.45
C ALA A 97 -13.22 8.34 -7.14
N SER A 98 -11.98 8.11 -7.48
CA SER A 98 -10.88 9.00 -7.12
C SER A 98 -11.06 10.42 -7.61
N SER A 99 -11.79 10.59 -8.71
CA SER A 99 -11.94 11.90 -9.31
C SER A 99 -12.96 12.78 -8.60
N ALA A 100 -14.05 12.21 -8.11
CA ALA A 100 -15.16 13.03 -7.64
C ALA A 100 -15.58 12.80 -6.21
N ARG A 101 -15.58 11.55 -5.75
CA ARG A 101 -16.15 11.22 -4.46
C ARG A 101 -15.22 10.43 -3.55
N ALA A 102 -13.99 10.21 -3.97
CA ALA A 102 -13.03 9.49 -3.14
C ALA A 102 -12.79 10.26 -1.85
N PRO A 103 -12.66 9.57 -0.72
CA PRO A 103 -12.23 10.22 0.50
C PRO A 103 -10.91 10.94 0.27
N ARG A 104 -10.64 11.97 1.08
CA ARG A 104 -9.41 12.73 0.91
C ARG A 104 -8.17 11.85 0.93
N LYS A 105 -8.20 10.80 1.73
CA LYS A 105 -7.06 9.89 1.85
C LYS A 105 -6.76 9.12 0.57
N TRP A 106 -7.68 9.11 -0.39
CA TRP A 106 -7.49 8.43 -1.68
C TRP A 106 -7.11 9.37 -2.81
N LYS A 107 -7.11 10.68 -2.59
CA LYS A 107 -6.75 11.62 -3.63
C LYS A 107 -5.24 11.68 -3.82
N ARG A 108 -4.84 11.82 -5.09
CA ARG A 108 -3.45 11.99 -5.44
C ARG A 108 -2.95 13.39 -5.18
#